data_5ff1b816c2f078b2b1581a67e84a4208
#
_entry.id   5ff1b816c2f078b2b1581a67e84a4208
#
_cell.length_a   1.000
_cell.length_b   1.000
_cell.length_c   1.000
_cell.angle_alpha   90.00
_cell.angle_beta   90.00
_cell.angle_gamma   90.00
#
_symmetry.space_group_name_H-M   'P 1'
#
loop_
_entity.id
_entity.type
_entity.pdbx_description
1 polymer ?
#
loop_
_entity_poly.entity_id
_entity_poly.type
_entity_poly.pdbx_seq_one_letter_code
_entity_poly.pdbx_strand_id
1 'polypeptide(L)'
;MVDNCAKHKIQSFVDYYAGYHQILKDEKDAEKTSFTTPWGTYCYRVMPFGLKNAGATYMRAMTTIFHDMMHKEVEVYVDDVIIKSRMQIDHVRDLRNFFERLRKYNLKLNPAKCAFGVPSGKLLGFIVSRRGIELDPSNIKSIQ
;
A
#
# COMPACT_ATOMS: atom_id res chain seq x y z
N MET A 1 7.14 -2.26 11.38
CA MET A 1 6.42 -1.20 10.66
C MET A 1 5.56 -0.34 11.59
N VAL A 2 4.67 -0.95 12.37
CA VAL A 2 3.73 -0.22 13.23
C VAL A 2 4.45 0.63 14.27
N ASP A 3 5.49 0.11 14.92
CA ASP A 3 6.29 0.86 15.90
C ASP A 3 6.98 2.08 15.30
N ASN A 4 7.39 2.01 14.03
CA ASN A 4 8.01 3.12 13.33
C ASN A 4 7.03 4.27 13.06
N CYS A 5 5.73 3.97 12.97
CA CYS A 5 4.68 4.94 12.70
C CYS A 5 4.14 5.61 13.98
N ALA A 6 4.10 4.88 15.10
CA ALA A 6 3.41 5.29 16.32
C ALA A 6 3.95 6.59 16.94
N LYS A 7 5.23 6.90 16.74
CA LYS A 7 5.89 8.08 17.31
C LYS A 7 5.71 9.36 16.48
N HIS A 8 5.08 9.26 15.31
CA HIS A 8 4.92 10.41 14.42
C HIS A 8 3.62 11.15 14.70
N LYS A 9 3.69 12.48 14.68
CA LYS A 9 2.56 13.35 15.04
C LYS A 9 1.43 13.30 14.02
N ILE A 10 1.76 13.17 12.76
CA ILE A 10 0.78 13.22 11.67
C ILE A 10 1.11 12.16 10.63
N GLN A 11 0.07 11.53 10.14
CA GLN A 11 0.18 10.41 9.22
C GLN A 11 -0.86 10.52 8.13
N SER A 12 -0.57 9.93 6.97
CA SER A 12 -1.54 9.71 5.92
C SER A 12 -1.56 8.23 5.56
N PHE A 13 -2.75 7.68 5.45
CA PHE A 13 -2.99 6.29 5.12
C PHE A 13 -3.49 6.22 3.69
N VAL A 14 -2.82 5.46 2.85
CA VAL A 14 -3.18 5.36 1.44
C VAL A 14 -3.35 3.91 1.03
N ASP A 15 -4.27 3.71 0.09
CA ASP A 15 -4.57 2.42 -0.49
C ASP A 15 -4.59 2.56 -2.01
N TYR A 16 -4.02 1.59 -2.70
CA TYR A 16 -3.96 1.59 -4.15
C TYR A 16 -5.26 1.05 -4.76
N TYR A 17 -5.65 1.63 -5.86
CA TYR A 17 -6.78 1.12 -6.64
C TYR A 17 -6.36 -0.15 -7.38
N ALA A 18 -6.91 -1.30 -6.96
CA ALA A 18 -6.57 -2.62 -7.53
C ALA A 18 -5.05 -2.81 -7.68
N GLY A 19 -4.30 -2.67 -6.56
CA GLY A 19 -2.84 -2.55 -6.56
C GLY A 19 -2.11 -3.61 -7.38
N TYR A 20 -2.50 -4.89 -7.28
CA TYR A 20 -1.87 -5.96 -8.05
C TYR A 20 -2.07 -5.80 -9.56
N HIS A 21 -3.21 -5.28 -9.99
CA HIS A 21 -3.49 -5.04 -11.40
C HIS A 21 -2.70 -3.87 -11.99
N GLN A 22 -2.02 -3.10 -11.18
CA GLN A 22 -1.14 -2.03 -11.64
C GLN A 22 0.28 -2.51 -11.93
N ILE A 23 0.60 -3.76 -11.61
CA ILE A 23 1.89 -4.38 -11.92
C ILE A 23 1.77 -5.11 -13.25
N LEU A 24 2.52 -4.65 -14.25
CA LEU A 24 2.57 -5.30 -15.55
C LEU A 24 3.33 -6.63 -15.45
N LYS A 25 2.82 -7.64 -16.13
CA LYS A 25 3.50 -8.93 -16.26
C LYS A 25 4.48 -8.90 -17.41
N ASP A 26 5.60 -9.63 -17.27
CA ASP A 26 6.46 -9.96 -18.38
C ASP A 26 5.66 -10.80 -19.39
N GLU A 27 5.79 -10.50 -20.68
CA GLU A 27 5.14 -11.25 -21.75
C GLU A 27 5.45 -12.74 -21.71
N LYS A 28 6.67 -13.10 -21.29
CA LYS A 28 7.09 -14.50 -21.12
C LYS A 28 6.28 -15.25 -20.08
N ASP A 29 5.75 -14.55 -19.09
CA ASP A 29 4.98 -15.13 -17.99
C ASP A 29 3.48 -15.07 -18.22
N ALA A 30 3.01 -14.37 -19.25
CA ALA A 30 1.58 -14.20 -19.53
C ALA A 30 0.86 -15.54 -19.70
N GLU A 31 1.49 -16.50 -20.40
CA GLU A 31 0.92 -17.82 -20.65
C GLU A 31 0.68 -18.63 -19.36
N LYS A 32 1.45 -18.38 -18.31
CA LYS A 32 1.33 -19.09 -17.03
C LYS A 32 0.03 -18.78 -16.28
N THR A 33 -0.69 -17.74 -16.70
CA THR A 33 -1.99 -17.35 -16.15
C THR A 33 -3.10 -17.41 -17.17
N SER A 34 -2.92 -18.24 -18.21
CA SER A 34 -3.94 -18.40 -19.25
C SER A 34 -5.17 -19.14 -18.70
N PHE A 35 -6.32 -18.78 -19.25
CA PHE A 35 -7.60 -19.44 -18.96
C PHE A 35 -8.43 -19.55 -20.24
N THR A 36 -9.26 -20.57 -20.29
CA THR A 36 -10.09 -20.86 -21.48
C THR A 36 -11.51 -20.39 -21.25
N THR A 37 -12.08 -19.73 -22.27
CA THR A 37 -13.46 -19.27 -22.28
C THR A 37 -14.16 -19.88 -23.52
N PRO A 38 -15.52 -19.80 -23.63
CA PRO A 38 -16.23 -20.22 -24.85
C PRO A 38 -15.76 -19.48 -26.12
N TRP A 39 -15.15 -18.32 -25.98
CA TRP A 39 -14.66 -17.47 -27.08
C TRP A 39 -13.17 -17.60 -27.38
N GLY A 40 -12.44 -18.36 -26.57
CA GLY A 40 -11.01 -18.55 -26.77
C GLY A 40 -10.20 -18.61 -25.50
N THR A 41 -8.90 -18.67 -25.65
CA THR A 41 -7.95 -18.66 -24.53
C THR A 41 -7.39 -17.27 -24.32
N TYR A 42 -7.41 -16.81 -23.08
CA TYR A 42 -6.95 -15.49 -22.67
C TYR A 42 -5.90 -15.60 -21.56
N CYS A 43 -5.12 -14.56 -21.41
CA CYS A 43 -4.16 -14.46 -20.30
C CYS A 43 -4.17 -13.05 -19.70
N TYR A 44 -3.67 -12.92 -18.47
CA TYR A 44 -3.55 -11.63 -17.83
C TYR A 44 -2.30 -10.89 -18.30
N ARG A 45 -2.44 -9.60 -18.62
CA ARG A 45 -1.32 -8.70 -18.90
C ARG A 45 -0.76 -8.08 -17.63
N VAL A 46 -1.53 -8.10 -16.57
CA VAL A 46 -1.17 -7.56 -15.26
C VAL A 46 -1.19 -8.69 -14.23
N MET A 47 -0.61 -8.47 -13.06
CA MET A 47 -0.58 -9.47 -12.00
C MET A 47 -1.98 -9.63 -11.41
N PRO A 48 -2.63 -10.82 -11.55
CA PRO A 48 -3.94 -11.05 -10.98
C PRO A 48 -3.84 -11.43 -9.50
N PHE A 49 -4.97 -11.37 -8.80
CA PHE A 49 -5.09 -11.93 -7.46
C PHE A 49 -5.00 -13.46 -7.49
N GLY A 50 -4.56 -14.04 -6.38
CA GLY A 50 -4.57 -15.49 -6.17
C GLY A 50 -3.30 -16.23 -6.57
N LEU A 51 -2.30 -15.57 -7.13
CA LEU A 51 -1.00 -16.18 -7.37
C LEU A 51 -0.25 -16.34 -6.04
N LYS A 52 0.42 -17.47 -5.86
CA LYS A 52 1.18 -17.76 -4.64
C LYS A 52 2.25 -16.71 -4.32
N ASN A 53 2.89 -16.18 -5.35
CA ASN A 53 3.97 -15.20 -5.24
C ASN A 53 3.52 -13.75 -5.46
N ALA A 54 2.22 -13.50 -5.55
CA ALA A 54 1.71 -12.15 -5.86
C ALA A 54 2.09 -11.14 -4.77
N GLY A 55 1.88 -11.49 -3.50
CA GLY A 55 2.23 -10.62 -2.38
C GLY A 55 3.71 -10.27 -2.33
N ALA A 56 4.58 -11.26 -2.46
CA ALA A 56 6.03 -11.07 -2.44
C ALA A 56 6.51 -10.23 -3.65
N THR A 57 5.95 -10.46 -4.82
CA THR A 57 6.28 -9.71 -6.04
C THR A 57 5.83 -8.26 -5.92
N TYR A 58 4.63 -8.04 -5.39
CA TYR A 58 4.08 -6.71 -5.15
C TYR A 58 4.94 -5.92 -4.14
N MET A 59 5.31 -6.54 -3.01
CA MET A 59 6.19 -5.93 -2.01
C MET A 59 7.54 -5.57 -2.59
N ARG A 60 8.11 -6.43 -3.43
CA ARG A 60 9.38 -6.15 -4.09
C ARG A 60 9.27 -4.97 -5.05
N ALA A 61 8.18 -4.89 -5.80
CA ALA A 61 7.92 -3.75 -6.68
C ALA A 61 7.80 -2.45 -5.89
N MET A 62 7.02 -2.46 -4.81
CA MET A 62 6.84 -1.28 -3.95
C MET A 62 8.14 -0.87 -3.27
N THR A 63 8.92 -1.81 -2.77
CA THR A 63 10.23 -1.55 -2.17
C THR A 63 11.20 -0.94 -3.19
N THR A 64 11.17 -1.41 -4.42
CA THR A 64 12.02 -0.85 -5.50
C THR A 64 11.60 0.57 -5.86
N ILE A 65 10.30 0.82 -5.95
CA ILE A 65 9.77 2.14 -6.31
C ILE A 65 10.05 3.18 -5.21
N PHE A 66 9.93 2.79 -3.96
CA PHE A 66 10.07 3.69 -2.81
C PHE A 66 11.32 3.45 -1.97
N HIS A 67 12.33 2.78 -2.49
CA HIS A 67 13.51 2.35 -1.71
C HIS A 67 14.19 3.48 -0.93
N ASP A 68 14.25 4.67 -1.50
CA ASP A 68 14.88 5.85 -0.90
C ASP A 68 13.98 6.53 0.17
N MET A 69 12.69 6.21 0.17
CA MET A 69 11.69 6.76 1.09
C MET A 69 11.31 5.78 2.21
N MET A 70 11.60 4.49 2.04
CA MET A 70 11.26 3.44 3.00
C MET A 70 11.94 3.66 4.33
N HIS A 71 11.18 3.45 5.42
CA HIS A 71 11.62 3.63 6.81
C HIS A 71 12.01 5.07 7.17
N LYS A 72 11.81 6.00 6.27
CA LYS A 72 11.92 7.44 6.51
C LYS A 72 10.53 8.03 6.62
N GLU A 73 10.02 8.58 5.53
CA GLU A 73 8.65 9.13 5.47
C GLU A 73 7.60 8.13 4.99
N VAL A 74 8.00 6.97 4.45
CA VAL A 74 7.08 5.98 3.90
C VAL A 74 7.29 4.62 4.53
N GLU A 75 6.20 3.98 4.92
CA GLU A 75 6.16 2.56 5.29
C GLU A 75 5.17 1.82 4.41
N VAL A 76 5.56 0.67 3.88
CA VAL A 76 4.72 -0.14 3.00
C VAL A 76 4.59 -1.55 3.56
N TYR A 77 3.36 -2.02 3.64
CA TYR A 77 3.07 -3.42 3.96
C TYR A 77 1.92 -3.90 3.08
N VAL A 78 2.25 -4.66 2.03
CA VAL A 78 1.31 -5.16 1.02
C VAL A 78 0.45 -4.00 0.47
N ASP A 79 -0.83 -3.96 0.80
CA ASP A 79 -1.76 -2.92 0.34
C ASP A 79 -1.78 -1.68 1.24
N ASP A 80 -1.20 -1.77 2.42
CA ASP A 80 -1.21 -0.68 3.39
C ASP A 80 0.05 0.17 3.25
N VAL A 81 -0.14 1.45 2.99
CA VAL A 81 0.95 2.42 2.88
C VAL A 81 0.69 3.58 3.84
N ILE A 82 1.70 3.94 4.60
CA ILE A 82 1.64 5.06 5.53
C ILE A 82 2.72 6.07 5.17
N ILE A 83 2.30 7.30 4.97
CA ILE A 83 3.21 8.45 4.91
C ILE A 83 3.20 9.09 6.30
N LYS A 84 4.37 9.20 6.89
CA LYS A 84 4.54 9.68 8.27
C LYS A 84 5.48 10.87 8.31
N SER A 85 5.18 11.82 9.18
CA SER A 85 6.03 13.00 9.37
C SER A 85 6.16 13.30 10.87
N ARG A 86 7.36 13.62 11.30
CA ARG A 86 7.61 13.98 12.71
C ARG A 86 6.97 15.31 13.06
N MET A 87 6.99 16.25 12.12
CA MET A 87 6.44 17.59 12.29
C MET A 87 5.34 17.82 11.26
N GLN A 88 4.26 18.43 11.71
CA GLN A 88 3.11 18.72 10.85
C GLN A 88 3.49 19.58 9.63
N ILE A 89 4.42 20.50 9.80
CA ILE A 89 4.87 21.37 8.71
C ILE A 89 5.53 20.59 7.56
N ASP A 90 6.16 19.48 7.87
CA ASP A 90 6.86 18.66 6.85
C ASP A 90 5.93 17.71 6.11
N HIS A 91 4.72 17.50 6.59
CA HIS A 91 3.83 16.48 6.05
C HIS A 91 3.39 16.77 4.61
N VAL A 92 3.10 18.03 4.29
CA VAL A 92 2.73 18.43 2.92
C VAL A 92 3.88 18.16 1.95
N ARG A 93 5.11 18.44 2.35
CA ARG A 93 6.30 18.15 1.55
C ARG A 93 6.46 16.65 1.32
N ASP A 94 6.31 15.85 2.38
CA ASP A 94 6.45 14.39 2.30
C ASP A 94 5.36 13.79 1.41
N LEU A 95 4.12 14.26 1.53
CA LEU A 95 3.02 13.87 0.64
C LEU A 95 3.29 14.24 -0.82
N ARG A 96 3.81 15.44 -1.06
CA ARG A 96 4.15 15.88 -2.41
C ARG A 96 5.19 14.97 -3.05
N ASN A 97 6.24 14.65 -2.33
CA ASN A 97 7.28 13.73 -2.79
C ASN A 97 6.70 12.35 -3.12
N PHE A 98 5.81 11.87 -2.26
CA PHE A 98 5.12 10.59 -2.48
C PHE A 98 4.25 10.62 -3.74
N PHE A 99 3.43 11.66 -3.93
CA PHE A 99 2.59 11.79 -5.11
C PHE A 99 3.37 11.95 -6.40
N GLU A 100 4.49 12.66 -6.39
CA GLU A 100 5.38 12.76 -7.54
C GLU A 100 5.93 11.39 -7.94
N ARG A 101 6.26 10.57 -6.95
CA ARG A 101 6.72 9.19 -7.20
C ARG A 101 5.61 8.35 -7.80
N LEU A 102 4.37 8.47 -7.32
CA LEU A 102 3.22 7.79 -7.91
C LEU A 102 3.01 8.17 -9.37
N ARG A 103 3.14 9.45 -9.70
CA ARG A 103 3.01 9.93 -11.08
C ARG A 103 4.09 9.36 -11.98
N LYS A 104 5.31 9.30 -11.49
CA LYS A 104 6.44 8.76 -12.24
C LYS A 104 6.22 7.31 -12.68
N TYR A 105 5.57 6.51 -11.85
CA TYR A 105 5.31 5.09 -12.12
C TYR A 105 3.85 4.80 -12.48
N ASN A 106 3.04 5.84 -12.74
CA ASN A 106 1.62 5.72 -13.11
C ASN A 106 0.79 4.90 -12.11
N LEU A 107 1.10 5.00 -10.82
CA LEU A 107 0.35 4.34 -9.76
C LEU A 107 -0.86 5.17 -9.37
N LYS A 108 -2.00 4.49 -9.15
CA LYS A 108 -3.27 5.14 -8.81
C LYS A 108 -3.74 4.73 -7.43
N LEU A 109 -4.17 5.72 -6.65
CA LEU A 109 -4.76 5.50 -5.34
C LEU A 109 -6.28 5.40 -5.44
N ASN A 110 -6.88 4.76 -4.44
CA ASN A 110 -8.32 4.75 -4.24
C ASN A 110 -8.67 5.83 -3.20
N PRO A 111 -9.17 7.02 -3.60
CA PRO A 111 -9.41 8.11 -2.66
C PRO A 111 -10.41 7.77 -1.57
N ALA A 112 -11.38 6.88 -1.84
CA ALA A 112 -12.38 6.48 -0.87
C ALA A 112 -11.80 5.73 0.33
N LYS A 113 -10.63 5.11 0.17
CA LYS A 113 -9.95 4.35 1.21
C LYS A 113 -8.73 5.07 1.77
N CYS A 114 -8.42 6.27 1.31
CA CYS A 114 -7.32 7.07 1.81
C CYS A 114 -7.76 8.03 2.90
N ALA A 115 -6.87 8.27 3.88
CA ALA A 115 -7.04 9.28 4.92
C ALA A 115 -5.76 10.10 5.01
N PHE A 116 -5.87 11.40 4.78
CA PHE A 116 -4.72 12.30 4.72
C PHE A 116 -4.64 13.21 5.95
N GLY A 117 -3.43 13.37 6.46
CA GLY A 117 -3.15 14.34 7.51
C GLY A 117 -3.89 14.06 8.82
N VAL A 118 -3.94 12.80 9.25
CA VAL A 118 -4.64 12.40 10.46
C VAL A 118 -3.67 12.07 11.58
N PRO A 119 -4.06 12.30 12.86
CA PRO A 119 -3.22 11.94 14.00
C PRO A 119 -3.24 10.45 14.33
N SER A 120 -4.21 9.72 13.80
CA SER A 120 -4.35 8.27 14.00
C SER A 120 -5.06 7.61 12.82
N GLY A 121 -4.87 6.30 12.69
CA GLY A 121 -5.53 5.49 11.67
C GLY A 121 -5.42 4.01 11.98
N LYS A 122 -5.99 3.18 11.11
CA LYS A 122 -5.97 1.72 11.25
C LYS A 122 -4.91 1.11 10.35
N LEU A 123 -4.09 0.20 10.91
CA LEU A 123 -3.09 -0.56 10.19
C LEU A 123 -3.04 -1.97 10.75
N LEU A 124 -3.27 -2.97 9.90
CA LEU A 124 -3.20 -4.40 10.27
C LEU A 124 -4.05 -4.74 11.50
N GLY A 125 -5.22 -4.09 11.66
CA GLY A 125 -6.11 -4.31 12.80
C GLY A 125 -5.75 -3.52 14.05
N PHE A 126 -4.73 -2.66 14.00
CA PHE A 126 -4.34 -1.76 15.10
C PHE A 126 -4.69 -0.32 14.76
N ILE A 127 -4.98 0.46 15.80
CA ILE A 127 -5.09 1.92 15.68
C ILE A 127 -3.71 2.50 15.99
N VAL A 128 -3.14 3.19 15.02
CA VAL A 128 -1.82 3.83 15.16
C VAL A 128 -2.02 5.32 15.34
N SER A 129 -1.52 5.86 16.45
CA SER A 129 -1.67 7.27 16.79
C SER A 129 -0.40 7.81 17.45
N ARG A 130 -0.40 9.12 17.74
CA ARG A 130 0.66 9.76 18.51
C ARG A 130 0.84 9.16 19.91
N ARG A 131 -0.27 8.61 20.49
CA ARG A 131 -0.26 7.97 21.81
C ARG A 131 0.40 6.60 21.81
N GLY A 132 0.57 5.98 20.64
CA GLY A 132 1.10 4.65 20.48
C GLY A 132 0.18 3.76 19.66
N ILE A 133 0.26 2.47 19.91
CA ILE A 133 -0.47 1.45 19.16
C ILE A 133 -1.59 0.91 20.05
N GLU A 134 -2.82 0.92 19.52
CA GLU A 134 -4.00 0.41 20.21
C GLU A 134 -4.68 -0.64 19.34
N LEU A 135 -5.25 -1.68 19.97
CA LEU A 135 -6.04 -2.68 19.25
C LEU A 135 -7.39 -2.07 18.86
N ASP A 136 -7.77 -2.26 17.59
CA ASP A 136 -9.08 -1.80 17.11
C ASP A 136 -10.19 -2.57 17.82
N PRO A 137 -11.14 -1.88 18.50
CA PRO A 137 -12.23 -2.54 19.19
C PRO A 137 -13.09 -3.44 18.30
N SER A 138 -13.20 -3.14 17.00
CA SER A 138 -13.97 -3.97 16.07
C SER A 138 -13.32 -5.35 15.85
N ASN A 139 -12.01 -5.45 15.99
CA ASN A 139 -11.29 -6.72 15.87
C ASN A 139 -11.41 -7.57 17.14
N ILE A 140 -11.56 -6.95 18.30
CA ILE A 140 -11.78 -7.67 19.56
C ILE A 140 -13.10 -8.43 19.50
N LYS A 141 -14.15 -7.83 18.96
CA LYS A 141 -15.47 -8.46 18.80
C LYS A 141 -15.45 -9.67 17.87
N SER A 142 -14.59 -9.69 16.86
CA SER A 142 -14.50 -10.81 15.93
C SER A 142 -13.71 -12.00 16.49
N ILE A 143 -12.94 -11.82 17.56
CA ILE A 143 -12.17 -12.87 18.22
C ILE A 143 -13.00 -13.56 19.31
N GLN A 144 -13.97 -12.89 19.88
CA GLN A 144 -14.90 -13.43 20.87
C GLN A 144 -16.03 -14.23 20.22
#